data_8d2a5ab65e9883f3935d9d5dc052548e
#
_entry.id   8d2a5ab65e9883f3935d9d5dc052548e
#
_cell.length_a   1.000
_cell.length_b   1.000
_cell.length_c   1.000
_cell.angle_alpha   90.00
_cell.angle_beta   90.00
_cell.angle_gamma   90.00
#
_symmetry.space_group_name_H-M   'P 1'
#
loop_
_entity.id
_entity.type
_entity.pdbx_description
1 polymer ?
#
loop_
_entity_poly.entity_id
_entity_poly.type
_entity_poly.pdbx_seq_one_letter_code
_entity_poly.pdbx_strand_id
1 'polypeptide(L)'
;MTIDFIPGETVEVPEIPFKEEVELPADKTALVIVDMQNDFVHPDGALYVPAAKETLPRIRALLGRARESGVHIAYTQDTHREGDPEWHQWPQHVRLGTWGWEIVEELKPAADELVCRKTRYDGFYGTELEHYLSRVWDVDSVVIVGTVSNICVLHTAASAGLRFFRLVMPADGVGALTNFGQAMTLRLVSWLYPGDVVRTTDDIHFS
;
A
#
# COMPACT_ATOMS: atom_id res chain seq x y z
N MET A 1 7.03 16.32 -30.77
CA MET A 1 7.84 15.37 -30.00
C MET A 1 7.39 13.98 -30.42
N THR A 2 8.23 13.28 -31.17
CA THR A 2 7.93 11.91 -31.61
C THR A 2 8.24 10.98 -30.43
N ILE A 3 7.30 10.18 -30.01
CA ILE A 3 7.52 9.16 -28.98
C ILE A 3 7.90 7.88 -29.72
N ASP A 4 9.20 7.65 -29.85
CA ASP A 4 9.74 6.42 -30.45
C ASP A 4 9.96 5.40 -29.32
N PHE A 5 8.87 4.77 -28.85
CA PHE A 5 8.95 3.65 -27.93
C PHE A 5 8.83 2.34 -28.70
N ILE A 6 9.88 1.56 -28.70
CA ILE A 6 9.90 0.22 -29.30
C ILE A 6 9.79 -0.82 -28.18
N PRO A 7 8.73 -1.64 -28.11
CA PRO A 7 8.61 -2.70 -27.13
C PRO A 7 9.83 -3.63 -27.18
N GLY A 8 10.44 -3.87 -26.01
CA GLY A 8 11.64 -4.71 -25.88
C GLY A 8 12.96 -3.95 -25.81
N GLU A 9 12.96 -2.64 -26.02
CA GLU A 9 14.14 -1.82 -25.71
C GLU A 9 14.37 -1.69 -24.20
N THR A 10 15.63 -1.57 -23.80
CA THR A 10 16.00 -1.28 -22.42
C THR A 10 15.68 0.19 -22.12
N VAL A 11 14.90 0.43 -21.05
CA VAL A 11 14.58 1.77 -20.57
C VAL A 11 15.28 1.96 -19.22
N GLU A 12 16.03 3.07 -19.10
CA GLU A 12 16.64 3.46 -17.84
C GLU A 12 15.58 4.08 -16.94
N VAL A 13 15.49 3.59 -15.69
CA VAL A 13 14.63 4.19 -14.67
C VAL A 13 15.29 5.47 -14.17
N PRO A 14 14.61 6.64 -14.23
CA PRO A 14 15.14 7.87 -13.65
C PRO A 14 15.43 7.72 -12.16
N GLU A 15 16.39 8.51 -11.66
CA GLU A 15 16.73 8.51 -10.25
C GLU A 15 15.50 8.72 -9.35
N ILE A 16 15.43 7.92 -8.28
CA ILE A 16 14.41 8.05 -7.24
C ILE A 16 15.03 8.84 -6.09
N PRO A 17 14.50 10.04 -5.78
CA PRO A 17 15.05 10.88 -4.71
C PRO A 17 14.63 10.35 -3.34
N PHE A 18 15.40 9.40 -2.80
CA PHE A 18 15.19 8.90 -1.45
C PHE A 18 15.55 9.95 -0.41
N LYS A 19 14.67 10.15 0.58
CA LYS A 19 15.00 10.85 1.81
C LYS A 19 15.73 9.92 2.77
N GLU A 20 16.62 10.49 3.58
CA GLU A 20 17.34 9.71 4.60
C GLU A 20 16.39 9.28 5.71
N GLU A 21 15.55 10.19 6.18
CA GLU A 21 14.54 9.96 7.22
C GLU A 21 13.37 10.93 7.08
N VAL A 22 12.22 10.54 7.65
CA VAL A 22 11.00 11.34 7.69
C VAL A 22 10.42 11.30 9.11
N GLU A 23 10.17 12.49 9.66
CA GLU A 23 9.46 12.65 10.93
C GLU A 23 8.02 13.10 10.69
N LEU A 24 7.07 12.49 11.39
CA LEU A 24 5.64 12.68 11.22
C LEU A 24 4.95 12.84 12.58
N PRO A 25 4.09 13.87 12.75
CA PRO A 25 3.25 13.99 13.95
C PRO A 25 2.28 12.78 14.01
N ALA A 26 2.28 12.04 15.11
CA ALA A 26 1.50 10.81 15.23
C ALA A 26 -0.01 11.06 15.10
N ASP A 27 -0.52 12.12 15.72
CA ASP A 27 -1.93 12.52 15.70
C ASP A 27 -2.42 13.07 14.35
N LYS A 28 -1.50 13.40 13.44
CA LYS A 28 -1.76 13.90 12.08
C LYS A 28 -1.36 12.91 10.98
N THR A 29 -1.10 11.68 11.37
CA THR A 29 -0.63 10.64 10.44
C THR A 29 -1.52 9.40 10.51
N ALA A 30 -1.76 8.80 9.35
CA ALA A 30 -2.32 7.46 9.26
C ALA A 30 -1.35 6.50 8.57
N LEU A 31 -1.22 5.28 9.12
CA LEU A 31 -0.58 4.16 8.44
C LEU A 31 -1.66 3.36 7.70
N VAL A 32 -1.55 3.30 6.36
CA VAL A 32 -2.46 2.55 5.49
C VAL A 32 -1.75 1.28 5.01
N ILE A 33 -2.23 0.13 5.49
CA ILE A 33 -1.71 -1.20 5.15
C ILE A 33 -2.59 -1.79 4.04
N VAL A 34 -2.01 -1.93 2.84
CA VAL A 34 -2.75 -2.30 1.64
C VAL A 34 -2.68 -3.80 1.41
N ASP A 35 -3.83 -4.46 1.48
CA ASP A 35 -4.11 -5.83 1.01
C ASP A 35 -3.12 -6.90 1.47
N MET A 36 -2.63 -6.81 2.69
CA MET A 36 -1.75 -7.85 3.28
C MET A 36 -2.58 -9.07 3.72
N GLN A 37 -3.16 -9.76 2.72
CA GLN A 37 -4.06 -10.90 2.87
C GLN A 37 -3.37 -12.22 2.51
N ASN A 38 -3.88 -13.34 3.03
CA ASN A 38 -3.25 -14.65 2.84
C ASN A 38 -3.06 -15.03 1.37
N ASP A 39 -4.02 -14.70 0.49
CA ASP A 39 -3.90 -15.01 -0.94
C ASP A 39 -2.73 -14.29 -1.63
N PHE A 40 -2.29 -13.15 -1.10
CA PHE A 40 -1.15 -12.40 -1.66
C PHE A 40 0.16 -12.68 -0.94
N VAL A 41 0.12 -12.97 0.36
CA VAL A 41 1.32 -13.04 1.21
C VAL A 41 1.78 -14.48 1.46
N HIS A 42 0.85 -15.44 1.51
CA HIS A 42 1.19 -16.83 1.80
C HIS A 42 1.54 -17.61 0.53
N PRO A 43 2.57 -18.49 0.55
CA PRO A 43 2.93 -19.30 -0.63
C PRO A 43 1.81 -20.18 -1.21
N ASP A 44 0.85 -20.57 -0.39
CA ASP A 44 -0.33 -21.35 -0.80
C ASP A 44 -1.50 -20.45 -1.23
N GLY A 45 -1.31 -19.14 -1.24
CA GLY A 45 -2.33 -18.17 -1.66
C GLY A 45 -2.58 -18.20 -3.17
N ALA A 46 -3.81 -17.89 -3.56
CA ALA A 46 -4.25 -17.98 -4.96
C ALA A 46 -3.52 -17.00 -5.91
N LEU A 47 -2.97 -15.92 -5.38
CA LEU A 47 -2.25 -14.87 -6.11
C LEU A 47 -0.97 -14.45 -5.39
N TYR A 48 -0.18 -15.44 -4.97
CA TYR A 48 1.01 -15.23 -4.16
C TYR A 48 2.03 -14.26 -4.79
N VAL A 49 2.42 -13.27 -4.01
CA VAL A 49 3.43 -12.24 -4.34
C VAL A 49 4.65 -12.43 -3.42
N PRO A 50 5.74 -13.04 -3.88
CA PRO A 50 6.91 -13.31 -3.04
C PRO A 50 7.42 -12.07 -2.28
N ALA A 51 7.48 -10.92 -2.95
CA ALA A 51 7.89 -9.67 -2.35
C ALA A 51 6.98 -9.22 -1.20
N ALA A 52 5.66 -9.50 -1.25
CA ALA A 52 4.75 -9.20 -0.15
C ALA A 52 5.09 -9.97 1.13
N LYS A 53 5.52 -11.22 0.99
CA LYS A 53 6.00 -12.02 2.12
C LYS A 53 7.32 -11.45 2.68
N GLU A 54 8.21 -10.97 1.83
CA GLU A 54 9.49 -10.39 2.25
C GLU A 54 9.30 -9.05 3.00
N THR A 55 8.27 -8.26 2.65
CA THR A 55 7.95 -6.99 3.33
C THR A 55 7.28 -7.20 4.68
N LEU A 56 6.64 -8.35 4.93
CA LEU A 56 5.83 -8.61 6.11
C LEU A 56 6.54 -8.30 7.45
N PRO A 57 7.79 -8.73 7.71
CA PRO A 57 8.48 -8.39 8.96
C PRO A 57 8.70 -6.88 9.14
N ARG A 58 8.94 -6.15 8.04
CA ARG A 58 9.15 -4.70 8.03
C ARG A 58 7.87 -3.96 8.35
N ILE A 59 6.77 -4.33 7.69
CA ILE A 59 5.44 -3.76 7.95
C ILE A 59 5.01 -4.04 9.38
N ARG A 60 5.24 -5.25 9.91
CA ARG A 60 4.94 -5.60 11.30
C ARG A 60 5.70 -4.72 12.30
N ALA A 61 6.99 -4.49 12.08
CA ALA A 61 7.80 -3.62 12.95
C ALA A 61 7.30 -2.18 12.91
N LEU A 62 7.01 -1.64 11.71
CA LEU A 62 6.45 -0.30 11.54
C LEU A 62 5.07 -0.17 12.22
N LEU A 63 4.18 -1.16 12.05
CA LEU A 63 2.87 -1.20 12.71
C LEU A 63 2.99 -1.17 14.23
N GLY A 64 3.95 -1.90 14.80
CA GLY A 64 4.24 -1.85 16.23
C GLY A 64 4.58 -0.44 16.72
N ARG A 65 5.53 0.23 16.05
CA ARG A 65 5.91 1.62 16.36
C ARG A 65 4.75 2.60 16.17
N ALA A 66 3.99 2.46 15.10
CA ALA A 66 2.83 3.30 14.82
C ALA A 66 1.77 3.19 15.94
N ARG A 67 1.46 1.96 16.40
CA ARG A 67 0.55 1.71 17.53
C ARG A 67 1.05 2.31 18.82
N GLU A 68 2.32 2.13 19.14
CA GLU A 68 2.96 2.69 20.34
C GLU A 68 2.94 4.22 20.37
N SER A 69 3.04 4.86 19.19
CA SER A 69 3.01 6.32 19.05
C SER A 69 1.60 6.91 18.92
N GLY A 70 0.56 6.09 18.81
CA GLY A 70 -0.83 6.56 18.66
C GLY A 70 -1.19 7.02 17.23
N VAL A 71 -0.45 6.56 16.23
CA VAL A 71 -0.77 6.77 14.80
C VAL A 71 -2.08 6.08 14.44
N HIS A 72 -2.92 6.70 13.64
CA HIS A 72 -4.14 6.10 13.14
C HIS A 72 -3.85 4.97 12.16
N ILE A 73 -4.50 3.81 12.34
CA ILE A 73 -4.24 2.62 11.52
C ILE A 73 -5.45 2.30 10.66
N ALA A 74 -5.23 2.16 9.35
CA ALA A 74 -6.21 1.68 8.40
C ALA A 74 -5.64 0.52 7.58
N TYR A 75 -6.51 -0.43 7.29
CA TYR A 75 -6.24 -1.53 6.36
C TYR A 75 -7.16 -1.40 5.16
N THR A 76 -6.65 -1.68 3.98
CA THR A 76 -7.53 -2.07 2.88
C THR A 76 -7.58 -3.60 2.81
N GLN A 77 -8.75 -4.12 2.52
CA GLN A 77 -8.98 -5.55 2.38
C GLN A 77 -9.71 -5.79 1.06
N ASP A 78 -8.98 -6.26 0.07
CA ASP A 78 -9.55 -6.58 -1.22
C ASP A 78 -10.57 -7.70 -1.07
N THR A 79 -11.75 -7.54 -1.69
CA THR A 79 -12.91 -8.38 -1.37
C THR A 79 -13.73 -8.67 -2.61
N HIS A 80 -13.67 -9.90 -3.09
CA HIS A 80 -14.47 -10.33 -4.23
C HIS A 80 -15.59 -11.30 -3.84
N ARG A 81 -16.60 -11.35 -4.67
CA ARG A 81 -17.75 -12.27 -4.54
C ARG A 81 -17.94 -13.02 -5.85
N GLU A 82 -18.75 -14.07 -5.81
CA GLU A 82 -19.12 -14.84 -7.00
C GLU A 82 -19.64 -13.92 -8.11
N GLY A 83 -19.11 -14.09 -9.32
CA GLY A 83 -19.47 -13.28 -10.50
C GLY A 83 -18.72 -11.94 -10.60
N ASP A 84 -17.70 -11.67 -9.76
CA ASP A 84 -16.91 -10.46 -9.88
C ASP A 84 -16.15 -10.45 -11.23
N PRO A 85 -16.30 -9.39 -12.06
CA PRO A 85 -15.69 -9.31 -13.39
C PRO A 85 -14.16 -9.27 -13.33
N GLU A 86 -13.53 -8.92 -12.21
CA GLU A 86 -12.08 -8.89 -12.06
C GLU A 86 -11.48 -10.31 -12.18
N TRP A 87 -12.24 -11.34 -11.83
CA TRP A 87 -11.84 -12.74 -12.01
C TRP A 87 -11.79 -13.21 -13.48
N HIS A 88 -12.17 -12.36 -14.44
CA HIS A 88 -11.90 -12.61 -15.85
C HIS A 88 -10.45 -12.28 -16.23
N GLN A 89 -9.80 -11.40 -15.47
CA GLN A 89 -8.42 -10.95 -15.70
C GLN A 89 -7.42 -11.67 -14.78
N TRP A 90 -7.83 -11.93 -13.54
CA TRP A 90 -7.01 -12.59 -12.52
C TRP A 90 -7.62 -13.94 -12.12
N PRO A 91 -6.84 -14.92 -11.63
CA PRO A 91 -7.40 -16.08 -10.95
C PRO A 91 -8.35 -15.65 -9.83
N GLN A 92 -9.28 -16.53 -9.46
CA GLN A 92 -10.13 -16.28 -8.28
C GLN A 92 -9.25 -16.13 -7.05
N HIS A 93 -9.36 -14.99 -6.39
CA HIS A 93 -8.59 -14.62 -5.21
C HIS A 93 -9.45 -13.81 -4.25
N VAL A 94 -9.02 -13.71 -3.01
CA VAL A 94 -9.62 -12.95 -1.90
C VAL A 94 -11.15 -12.98 -1.87
N ARG A 95 -11.70 -14.19 -2.10
CA ARG A 95 -13.15 -14.43 -2.02
C ARG A 95 -13.61 -14.23 -0.58
N LEU A 96 -14.60 -13.37 -0.40
CA LEU A 96 -15.17 -13.04 0.92
C LEU A 96 -15.43 -14.28 1.78
N GLY A 97 -14.88 -14.26 3.01
CA GLY A 97 -15.07 -15.30 4.02
C GLY A 97 -14.21 -16.56 3.83
N THR A 98 -13.27 -16.57 2.88
CA THR A 98 -12.26 -17.63 2.76
C THR A 98 -11.00 -17.30 3.54
N TRP A 99 -10.17 -18.29 3.83
CA TRP A 99 -8.85 -18.09 4.41
C TRP A 99 -7.98 -17.10 3.60
N GLY A 100 -8.01 -17.20 2.26
CA GLY A 100 -7.25 -16.32 1.38
C GLY A 100 -7.63 -14.83 1.50
N TRP A 101 -8.89 -14.56 1.85
CA TRP A 101 -9.40 -13.21 2.08
C TRP A 101 -8.97 -12.61 3.41
N GLU A 102 -8.63 -13.41 4.41
CA GLU A 102 -8.24 -12.91 5.73
C GLU A 102 -6.90 -12.15 5.66
N ILE A 103 -6.79 -11.07 6.44
CA ILE A 103 -5.52 -10.39 6.67
C ILE A 103 -4.60 -11.35 7.42
N VAL A 104 -3.31 -11.37 7.05
CA VAL A 104 -2.33 -12.25 7.69
C VAL A 104 -2.29 -12.04 9.20
N GLU A 105 -2.17 -13.12 9.97
CA GLU A 105 -2.25 -13.07 11.45
C GLU A 105 -1.19 -12.14 12.06
N GLU A 106 -0.01 -12.02 11.44
CA GLU A 106 1.07 -11.15 11.91
C GLU A 106 0.72 -9.65 11.86
N LEU A 107 -0.27 -9.28 11.04
CA LEU A 107 -0.76 -7.89 10.89
C LEU A 107 -2.22 -7.75 11.32
N LYS A 108 -2.74 -8.68 12.09
CA LYS A 108 -4.13 -8.69 12.51
C LYS A 108 -4.58 -7.33 13.06
N PRO A 109 -5.67 -6.76 12.50
CA PRO A 109 -6.22 -5.50 12.98
C PRO A 109 -6.67 -5.58 14.46
N ALA A 110 -6.41 -4.53 15.23
CA ALA A 110 -7.04 -4.34 16.53
C ALA A 110 -8.52 -3.93 16.38
N ALA A 111 -9.30 -4.05 17.45
CA ALA A 111 -10.75 -3.85 17.38
C ALA A 111 -11.18 -2.42 17.02
N ASP A 112 -10.33 -1.45 17.28
CA ASP A 112 -10.51 -0.01 17.03
C ASP A 112 -9.83 0.49 15.74
N GLU A 113 -9.13 -0.38 15.03
CA GLU A 113 -8.49 -0.05 13.76
C GLU A 113 -9.46 -0.20 12.58
N LEU A 114 -9.32 0.69 11.60
CA LEU A 114 -10.21 0.71 10.44
C LEU A 114 -9.85 -0.39 9.45
N VAL A 115 -10.84 -1.16 9.00
CA VAL A 115 -10.70 -2.12 7.90
C VAL A 115 -11.64 -1.76 6.77
N CYS A 116 -11.12 -1.17 5.70
CA CYS A 116 -11.86 -0.78 4.51
C CYS A 116 -11.93 -1.96 3.52
N ARG A 117 -13.11 -2.54 3.34
CA ARG A 117 -13.33 -3.55 2.30
C ARG A 117 -13.53 -2.89 0.95
N LYS A 118 -12.58 -3.09 0.06
CA LYS A 118 -12.63 -2.58 -1.31
C LYS A 118 -12.89 -3.70 -2.31
N THR A 119 -13.32 -3.35 -3.51
CA THR A 119 -13.62 -4.30 -4.59
C THR A 119 -12.82 -3.99 -5.87
N ARG A 120 -11.93 -3.02 -5.82
CA ARG A 120 -11.03 -2.61 -6.92
C ARG A 120 -9.71 -2.16 -6.32
N TYR A 121 -8.72 -1.89 -7.15
CA TYR A 121 -7.34 -1.62 -6.73
C TYR A 121 -7.19 -0.45 -5.77
N ASP A 122 -7.99 0.60 -5.94
CA ASP A 122 -7.89 1.83 -5.15
C ASP A 122 -8.59 1.69 -3.80
N GLY A 123 -7.88 1.92 -2.71
CA GLY A 123 -8.39 1.92 -1.34
C GLY A 123 -9.45 2.98 -1.05
N PHE A 124 -9.53 4.04 -1.86
CA PHE A 124 -10.54 5.09 -1.72
C PHE A 124 -11.81 4.81 -2.53
N TYR A 125 -11.75 3.90 -3.51
CA TYR A 125 -12.87 3.66 -4.40
C TYR A 125 -13.99 2.87 -3.72
N GLY A 126 -15.09 3.57 -3.43
CA GLY A 126 -16.28 2.97 -2.84
C GLY A 126 -16.10 2.51 -1.38
N THR A 127 -15.15 3.09 -0.66
CA THR A 127 -14.88 2.81 0.75
C THR A 127 -15.05 4.05 1.62
N GLU A 128 -15.00 3.85 2.93
CA GLU A 128 -15.00 4.91 3.94
C GLU A 128 -13.63 5.53 4.23
N LEU A 129 -12.54 5.10 3.56
CA LEU A 129 -11.18 5.52 3.88
C LEU A 129 -11.01 7.04 3.89
N GLU A 130 -11.50 7.74 2.83
CA GLU A 130 -11.42 9.21 2.77
C GLU A 130 -12.15 9.89 3.93
N HIS A 131 -13.32 9.37 4.28
CA HIS A 131 -14.10 9.92 5.39
C HIS A 131 -13.33 9.85 6.70
N TYR A 132 -12.72 8.70 7.00
CA TYR A 132 -11.92 8.54 8.21
C TYR A 132 -10.68 9.42 8.19
N LEU A 133 -9.89 9.40 7.12
CA LEU A 133 -8.65 10.20 7.03
C LEU A 133 -8.94 11.70 7.18
N SER A 134 -9.98 12.22 6.49
CA SER A 134 -10.21 13.67 6.37
C SER A 134 -11.19 14.24 7.40
N ARG A 135 -12.11 13.43 7.97
CA ARG A 135 -13.22 13.92 8.80
C ARG A 135 -13.23 13.35 10.21
N VAL A 136 -12.80 12.13 10.39
CA VAL A 136 -12.76 11.49 11.70
C VAL A 136 -11.43 11.72 12.39
N TRP A 137 -10.34 11.48 11.66
CA TRP A 137 -8.97 11.58 12.18
C TRP A 137 -8.29 12.92 11.87
N ASP A 138 -8.77 13.62 10.84
CA ASP A 138 -8.23 14.92 10.40
C ASP A 138 -6.70 14.86 10.19
N VAL A 139 -6.23 13.80 9.49
CA VAL A 139 -4.81 13.62 9.23
C VAL A 139 -4.35 14.39 7.99
N ASP A 140 -3.09 14.79 7.99
CA ASP A 140 -2.43 15.47 6.87
C ASP A 140 -1.50 14.53 6.10
N SER A 141 -1.02 13.46 6.76
CA SER A 141 -0.02 12.56 6.21
C SER A 141 -0.51 11.12 6.19
N VAL A 142 -0.15 10.38 5.13
CA VAL A 142 -0.39 8.94 5.03
C VAL A 142 0.89 8.19 4.70
N VAL A 143 1.23 7.23 5.53
CA VAL A 143 2.27 6.23 5.25
C VAL A 143 1.60 5.05 4.58
N ILE A 144 2.02 4.68 3.38
CA ILE A 144 1.41 3.59 2.61
C ILE A 144 2.39 2.45 2.47
N VAL A 145 1.96 1.25 2.89
CA VAL A 145 2.71 -0.01 2.81
C VAL A 145 1.82 -1.13 2.30
N GLY A 146 2.40 -2.25 1.89
CA GLY A 146 1.64 -3.45 1.49
C GLY A 146 1.88 -3.90 0.06
N THR A 147 0.84 -4.47 -0.59
CA THR A 147 0.94 -5.15 -1.89
C THR A 147 -0.29 -4.90 -2.78
N VAL A 148 -0.24 -5.02 -4.10
CA VAL A 148 0.95 -5.08 -4.97
C VAL A 148 1.38 -3.65 -5.27
N SER A 149 2.68 -3.37 -5.16
CA SER A 149 3.24 -2.02 -5.21
C SER A 149 2.72 -1.20 -6.40
N ASN A 150 2.77 -1.73 -7.62
CA ASN A 150 2.34 -1.04 -8.84
C ASN A 150 0.86 -1.25 -9.20
N ILE A 151 0.08 -1.86 -8.31
CA ILE A 151 -1.37 -2.07 -8.49
C ILE A 151 -2.11 -1.39 -7.32
N CYS A 152 -2.51 -2.13 -6.28
CA CYS A 152 -3.35 -1.57 -5.21
C CYS A 152 -2.66 -0.46 -4.43
N VAL A 153 -1.36 -0.60 -4.13
CA VAL A 153 -0.56 0.42 -3.44
C VAL A 153 -0.49 1.70 -4.27
N LEU A 154 -0.12 1.61 -5.56
CA LEU A 154 0.01 2.79 -6.43
C LEU A 154 -1.34 3.50 -6.63
N HIS A 155 -2.45 2.75 -6.86
CA HIS A 155 -3.76 3.38 -7.05
C HIS A 155 -4.24 4.07 -5.77
N THR A 156 -4.01 3.46 -4.61
CA THR A 156 -4.33 4.08 -3.31
C THR A 156 -3.46 5.31 -3.05
N ALA A 157 -2.15 5.24 -3.34
CA ALA A 157 -1.24 6.38 -3.22
C ALA A 157 -1.62 7.53 -4.18
N ALA A 158 -1.99 7.20 -5.42
CA ALA A 158 -2.47 8.18 -6.39
C ALA A 158 -3.71 8.92 -5.88
N SER A 159 -4.70 8.18 -5.40
CA SER A 159 -5.92 8.76 -4.83
C SER A 159 -5.66 9.62 -3.60
N ALA A 160 -4.74 9.21 -2.73
CA ALA A 160 -4.31 10.02 -1.58
C ALA A 160 -3.59 11.32 -2.03
N GLY A 161 -2.67 11.22 -3.00
CA GLY A 161 -1.95 12.37 -3.56
C GLY A 161 -2.86 13.38 -4.26
N LEU A 162 -3.88 12.91 -5.00
CA LEU A 162 -4.90 13.77 -5.62
C LEU A 162 -5.80 14.49 -4.59
N ARG A 163 -5.84 14.02 -3.35
CA ARG A 163 -6.52 14.63 -2.21
C ARG A 163 -5.59 15.49 -1.36
N PHE A 164 -4.34 15.68 -1.81
CA PHE A 164 -3.31 16.48 -1.18
C PHE A 164 -2.84 15.97 0.20
N PHE A 165 -3.02 14.69 0.52
CA PHE A 165 -2.31 14.10 1.64
C PHE A 165 -0.81 14.07 1.35
N ARG A 166 0.03 14.38 2.33
CA ARG A 166 1.46 14.11 2.27
C ARG A 166 1.68 12.61 2.26
N LEU A 167 2.24 12.10 1.18
CA LEU A 167 2.53 10.67 1.04
C LEU A 167 3.91 10.35 1.62
N VAL A 168 4.01 9.22 2.33
CA VAL A 168 5.28 8.62 2.71
C VAL A 168 5.27 7.15 2.33
N MET A 169 6.30 6.70 1.62
CA MET A 169 6.38 5.31 1.15
C MET A 169 7.78 4.74 1.38
N PRO A 170 7.93 3.75 2.26
CA PRO A 170 9.18 3.02 2.43
C PRO A 170 9.34 1.95 1.35
N ALA A 171 10.50 1.91 0.70
CA ALA A 171 10.76 0.98 -0.39
C ALA A 171 10.76 -0.50 0.04
N ASP A 172 11.16 -0.79 1.29
CA ASP A 172 11.13 -2.12 1.88
C ASP A 172 9.77 -2.51 2.50
N GLY A 173 8.84 -1.56 2.54
CA GLY A 173 7.47 -1.74 3.03
C GLY A 173 6.44 -2.01 1.93
N VAL A 174 6.83 -2.03 0.65
CA VAL A 174 5.93 -2.30 -0.47
C VAL A 174 6.48 -3.39 -1.38
N GLY A 175 5.64 -4.34 -1.79
CA GLY A 175 6.03 -5.49 -2.60
C GLY A 175 5.41 -5.48 -3.99
N ALA A 176 6.21 -5.66 -5.04
CA ALA A 176 5.77 -5.81 -6.43
C ALA A 176 6.10 -7.18 -7.00
N LEU A 177 5.46 -7.54 -8.11
CA LEU A 177 5.77 -8.76 -8.87
C LEU A 177 7.07 -8.65 -9.67
N THR A 178 7.54 -7.43 -9.96
CA THR A 178 8.74 -7.17 -10.77
C THR A 178 9.51 -5.97 -10.25
N ASN A 179 10.82 -5.93 -10.47
CA ASN A 179 11.66 -4.77 -10.16
C ASN A 179 11.20 -3.51 -10.89
N PHE A 180 10.70 -3.65 -12.12
CA PHE A 180 10.14 -2.53 -12.88
C PHE A 180 8.91 -1.94 -12.17
N GLY A 181 7.95 -2.79 -11.75
CA GLY A 181 6.78 -2.34 -10.99
C GLY A 181 7.15 -1.62 -9.71
N GLN A 182 8.13 -2.13 -8.96
CA GLN A 182 8.65 -1.50 -7.76
C GLN A 182 9.24 -0.11 -8.04
N ALA A 183 10.20 -0.04 -8.97
CA ALA A 183 10.87 1.21 -9.32
C ALA A 183 9.90 2.26 -9.89
N MET A 184 8.96 1.83 -10.74
CA MET A 184 7.93 2.70 -11.31
C MET A 184 7.06 3.33 -10.21
N THR A 185 6.60 2.53 -9.23
CA THR A 185 5.78 3.02 -8.13
C THR A 185 6.51 4.07 -7.31
N LEU A 186 7.72 3.76 -6.85
CA LEU A 186 8.53 4.70 -6.05
C LEU A 186 8.83 5.98 -6.84
N ARG A 187 9.11 5.86 -8.14
CA ARG A 187 9.36 7.02 -9.01
C ARG A 187 8.10 7.87 -9.17
N LEU A 188 6.92 7.28 -9.41
CA LEU A 188 5.68 8.03 -9.55
C LEU A 188 5.29 8.73 -8.25
N VAL A 189 5.42 8.06 -7.11
CA VAL A 189 5.13 8.64 -5.80
C VAL A 189 6.01 9.86 -5.54
N SER A 190 7.32 9.76 -5.76
CA SER A 190 8.27 10.85 -5.49
C SER A 190 8.22 11.99 -6.50
N TRP A 191 7.73 11.75 -7.71
CA TRP A 191 7.78 12.73 -8.80
C TRP A 191 6.42 13.35 -9.12
N LEU A 192 5.37 12.50 -9.22
CA LEU A 192 4.05 12.95 -9.69
C LEU A 192 3.16 13.41 -8.52
N TYR A 193 3.25 12.74 -7.38
CA TYR A 193 2.40 13.01 -6.21
C TYR A 193 3.12 13.73 -5.06
N PRO A 194 4.20 14.44 -5.26
CA PRO A 194 5.20 14.94 -4.32
C PRO A 194 5.26 14.18 -2.99
N GLY A 195 5.44 12.85 -3.10
CA GLY A 195 5.56 11.97 -1.93
C GLY A 195 7.01 11.83 -1.47
N ASP A 196 7.17 11.62 -0.19
CA ASP A 196 8.46 11.28 0.42
C ASP A 196 8.69 9.77 0.29
N VAL A 197 9.76 9.38 -0.38
CA VAL A 197 10.18 7.98 -0.48
C VAL A 197 11.42 7.78 0.38
N VAL A 198 11.39 6.79 1.26
CA VAL A 198 12.52 6.38 2.11
C VAL A 198 12.97 4.96 1.76
N ARG A 199 14.19 4.58 2.12
CA ARG A 199 14.71 3.26 1.77
C ARG A 199 14.08 2.17 2.61
N THR A 200 13.92 2.43 3.90
CA THR A 200 13.43 1.44 4.86
C THR A 200 12.30 1.98 5.72
N THR A 201 11.52 1.07 6.27
CA THR A 201 10.51 1.41 7.28
C THR A 201 11.12 2.02 8.53
N ASP A 202 12.39 1.73 8.83
CA ASP A 202 13.10 2.24 10.00
C ASP A 202 13.45 3.74 9.86
N ASP A 203 13.45 4.28 8.65
CA ASP A 203 13.68 5.70 8.36
C ASP A 203 12.42 6.56 8.62
N ILE A 204 11.32 5.97 9.12
CA ILE A 204 10.08 6.67 9.47
C ILE A 204 9.94 6.75 10.99
N HIS A 205 9.85 7.99 11.49
CA HIS A 205 9.72 8.32 12.91
C HIS A 205 8.39 9.00 13.18
N PHE A 206 7.77 8.65 14.30
CA PHE A 206 6.52 9.26 14.76
C PHE A 206 6.77 10.03 16.06
N SER A 207 6.32 11.31 16.12
CA SER A 207 6.49 12.20 17.27
C SER A 207 5.16 12.67 17.87
#